data_5c911d36ade0b83edc69e8e8a7de8869
#
_entry.id   5c911d36ade0b83edc69e8e8a7de8869
#
_cell.length_a   1.000
_cell.length_b   1.000
_cell.length_c   1.000
_cell.angle_alpha   90.00
_cell.angle_beta   90.00
_cell.angle_gamma   90.00
#
_symmetry.space_group_name_H-M   'P 1'
#
loop_
_entity.id
_entity.type
_entity.pdbx_description
1 polymer ?
#
loop_
_entity_poly.entity_id
_entity_poly.type
_entity_poly.pdbx_seq_one_letter_code
_entity_poly.pdbx_strand_id
1 'polypeptide(L)'
;SLINNIDEIKHLIDGYITTNGAYCFSGNEVISCTPIPQEAVLTVIKFSDSMSFPCMVVGEKDLTMYNSNECTDRIFRQMLNVHNLREDNQLDSLLRQRILQLTPVITEDEEKQIMPFLKGSASCRWYPEFADITATNANKGNGLLDIIRYEGIGIEETMAFGDGGNDISIIQKAGIGVAMGNANEILKKSADYVTSSVDDDRVSKALEYFIFKA
;
A
#
# COMPACT_ATOMS: atom_id res chain seq x y z
N SER A 1 -2.74 9.49 9.41
CA SER A 1 -2.69 8.68 8.19
C SER A 1 -2.08 9.54 7.07
N LEU A 2 -1.43 8.93 6.09
CA LEU A 2 -0.85 9.64 4.92
C LEU A 2 -1.92 10.41 4.13
N ILE A 3 -3.19 10.03 4.23
CA ILE A 3 -4.34 10.74 3.65
C ILE A 3 -4.43 12.19 4.15
N ASN A 4 -3.93 12.49 5.35
CA ASN A 4 -3.94 13.87 5.87
C ASN A 4 -2.95 14.79 5.13
N ASN A 5 -2.01 14.23 4.37
CA ASN A 5 -1.04 15.01 3.59
C ASN A 5 -1.62 15.53 2.26
N ILE A 6 -2.85 15.15 1.92
CA ILE A 6 -3.56 15.56 0.69
C ILE A 6 -4.82 16.40 1.00
N ASP A 7 -4.86 17.06 2.15
CA ASP A 7 -6.04 17.83 2.59
C ASP A 7 -6.52 18.86 1.55
N GLU A 8 -5.60 19.46 0.79
CA GLU A 8 -5.93 20.46 -0.24
C GLU A 8 -6.76 19.90 -1.39
N ILE A 9 -6.54 18.61 -1.78
CA ILE A 9 -7.22 17.96 -2.90
C ILE A 9 -8.22 16.88 -2.46
N LYS A 10 -8.34 16.63 -1.18
CA LYS A 10 -9.18 15.57 -0.62
C LYS A 10 -10.65 15.68 -1.05
N HIS A 11 -11.14 16.90 -1.22
CA HIS A 11 -12.51 17.18 -1.68
C HIS A 11 -12.75 16.83 -3.17
N LEU A 12 -11.69 16.55 -3.93
CA LEU A 12 -11.73 16.13 -5.34
C LEU A 12 -11.61 14.60 -5.50
N ILE A 13 -11.49 13.85 -4.39
CA ILE A 13 -11.27 12.40 -4.41
C ILE A 13 -12.53 11.71 -3.92
N ASP A 14 -13.12 10.87 -4.76
CA ASP A 14 -14.34 10.13 -4.47
C ASP A 14 -14.06 8.82 -3.73
N GLY A 15 -12.96 8.10 -4.07
CA GLY A 15 -12.64 6.81 -3.51
C GLY A 15 -11.17 6.63 -3.15
N TYR A 16 -10.91 5.73 -2.23
CA TYR A 16 -9.58 5.46 -1.70
C TYR A 16 -9.26 3.97 -1.72
N ILE A 17 -8.09 3.62 -2.25
CA ILE A 17 -7.47 2.31 -2.17
C ILE A 17 -6.25 2.44 -1.26
N THR A 18 -6.35 1.94 -0.04
CA THR A 18 -5.30 2.10 0.98
C THR A 18 -4.68 0.76 1.40
N THR A 19 -3.56 0.81 2.13
CA THR A 19 -2.86 -0.39 2.62
C THR A 19 -2.66 -1.45 1.52
N ASN A 20 -2.10 -1.01 0.37
CA ASN A 20 -1.89 -1.86 -0.81
C ASN A 20 -3.15 -2.58 -1.32
N GLY A 21 -4.34 -1.99 -1.15
CA GLY A 21 -5.61 -2.60 -1.55
C GLY A 21 -6.29 -3.44 -0.47
N ALA A 22 -5.76 -3.47 0.74
CA ALA A 22 -6.39 -4.16 1.86
C ALA A 22 -7.64 -3.45 2.38
N TYR A 23 -7.76 -2.14 2.13
CA TYR A 23 -8.90 -1.34 2.59
C TYR A 23 -9.29 -0.31 1.54
N CYS A 24 -10.50 -0.43 1.03
CA CYS A 24 -11.07 0.45 0.03
C CYS A 24 -12.34 1.11 0.57
N PHE A 25 -12.49 2.42 0.36
CA PHE A 25 -13.68 3.15 0.82
C PHE A 25 -13.98 4.34 -0.10
N SER A 26 -15.26 4.77 -0.12
CA SER A 26 -15.75 5.98 -0.78
C SER A 26 -16.55 6.78 0.25
N GLY A 27 -16.20 8.04 0.43
CA GLY A 27 -16.77 8.85 1.50
C GLY A 27 -16.59 8.20 2.88
N ASN A 28 -17.71 7.83 3.51
CA ASN A 28 -17.72 7.11 4.80
C ASN A 28 -18.04 5.63 4.66
N GLU A 29 -18.22 5.11 3.46
CA GLU A 29 -18.60 3.73 3.21
C GLU A 29 -17.40 2.85 2.91
N VAL A 30 -17.25 1.75 3.65
CA VAL A 30 -16.21 0.75 3.43
C VAL A 30 -16.67 -0.20 2.33
N ILE A 31 -16.00 -0.15 1.19
CA ILE A 31 -16.31 -0.98 0.01
C ILE A 31 -15.73 -2.37 0.16
N SER A 32 -14.46 -2.46 0.54
CA SER A 32 -13.81 -3.73 0.79
C SER A 32 -12.77 -3.66 1.90
N CYS A 33 -12.57 -4.79 2.58
CA CYS A 33 -11.60 -4.93 3.64
C CYS A 33 -11.06 -6.37 3.64
N THR A 34 -9.77 -6.51 3.35
CA THR A 34 -9.05 -7.79 3.22
C THR A 34 -7.95 -7.88 4.27
N PRO A 35 -8.26 -8.33 5.50
CA PRO A 35 -7.29 -8.39 6.59
C PRO A 35 -6.29 -9.53 6.41
N ILE A 36 -5.11 -9.34 7.00
CA ILE A 36 -4.11 -10.40 7.17
C ILE A 36 -4.70 -11.50 8.08
N PRO A 37 -4.50 -12.80 7.78
CA PRO A 37 -4.89 -13.87 8.69
C PRO A 37 -4.27 -13.66 10.08
N GLN A 38 -5.08 -13.78 11.13
CA GLN A 38 -4.65 -13.51 12.50
C GLN A 38 -3.42 -14.34 12.93
N GLU A 39 -3.34 -15.60 12.47
CA GLU A 39 -2.20 -16.47 12.74
C GLU A 39 -0.89 -15.90 12.15
N ALA A 40 -0.96 -15.33 10.93
CA ALA A 40 0.17 -14.68 10.30
C ALA A 40 0.59 -13.41 11.06
N VAL A 41 -0.38 -12.60 11.51
CA VAL A 41 -0.10 -11.42 12.35
C VAL A 41 0.66 -11.82 13.62
N LEU A 42 0.14 -12.80 14.37
CA LEU A 42 0.77 -13.27 15.60
C LEU A 42 2.16 -13.87 15.35
N THR A 43 2.35 -14.47 14.19
CA THR A 43 3.65 -15.04 13.80
C THR A 43 4.68 -13.91 13.55
N VAL A 44 4.32 -12.83 12.85
CA VAL A 44 5.22 -11.67 12.67
C VAL A 44 5.58 -11.03 14.01
N ILE A 45 4.61 -10.88 14.93
CA ILE A 45 4.87 -10.33 16.27
C ILE A 45 5.88 -11.19 17.03
N LYS A 46 5.73 -12.53 17.00
CA LYS A 46 6.71 -13.44 17.61
C LYS A 46 8.11 -13.34 16.99
N PHE A 47 8.20 -13.18 15.68
CA PHE A 47 9.48 -12.93 15.01
C PHE A 47 10.06 -11.57 15.42
N SER A 48 9.24 -10.53 15.50
CA SER A 48 9.65 -9.21 16.00
C SER A 48 10.25 -9.31 17.41
N ASP A 49 9.63 -10.08 18.30
CA ASP A 49 10.16 -10.31 19.67
C ASP A 49 11.51 -11.05 19.65
N SER A 50 11.59 -12.11 18.86
CA SER A 50 12.78 -12.99 18.83
C SER A 50 13.99 -12.37 18.12
N MET A 51 13.75 -11.56 17.09
CA MET A 51 14.77 -10.93 16.26
C MET A 51 14.97 -9.45 16.58
N SER A 52 14.14 -8.88 17.47
CA SER A 52 14.20 -7.49 17.95
C SER A 52 14.08 -6.43 16.85
N PHE A 53 13.28 -6.67 15.81
CA PHE A 53 13.02 -5.68 14.79
C PHE A 53 11.73 -4.88 15.07
N PRO A 54 11.68 -3.57 14.73
CA PRO A 54 10.47 -2.78 14.81
C PRO A 54 9.45 -3.24 13.74
N CYS A 55 8.17 -3.18 14.07
CA CYS A 55 7.10 -3.48 13.14
C CYS A 55 5.96 -2.48 13.26
N MET A 56 5.66 -1.75 12.19
CA MET A 56 4.42 -0.98 12.14
C MET A 56 3.24 -1.92 11.91
N VAL A 57 2.28 -1.86 12.83
CA VAL A 57 1.06 -2.65 12.79
C VAL A 57 -0.10 -1.72 12.45
N VAL A 58 -0.75 -1.96 11.31
CA VAL A 58 -1.85 -1.14 10.81
C VAL A 58 -3.15 -1.91 10.95
N GLY A 59 -3.97 -1.47 11.89
CA GLY A 59 -5.34 -1.94 12.06
C GLY A 59 -6.33 -1.10 11.23
N GLU A 60 -7.60 -1.47 11.29
CA GLU A 60 -8.68 -0.78 10.58
C GLU A 60 -8.89 0.67 11.07
N LYS A 61 -8.68 0.92 12.36
CA LYS A 61 -8.94 2.22 12.99
C LYS A 61 -7.68 2.90 13.49
N ASP A 62 -6.71 2.13 13.92
CA ASP A 62 -5.50 2.59 14.57
C ASP A 62 -4.25 1.97 13.95
N LEU A 63 -3.13 2.61 14.14
CA LEU A 63 -1.82 2.07 13.82
C LEU A 63 -0.86 2.31 15.00
N THR A 64 0.10 1.41 15.15
CA THR A 64 1.15 1.57 16.16
C THR A 64 2.47 0.98 15.67
N MET A 65 3.56 1.47 16.24
CA MET A 65 4.87 0.87 16.10
C MET A 65 5.10 -0.07 17.30
N TYR A 66 5.34 -1.32 16.99
CA TYR A 66 5.74 -2.36 17.95
C TYR A 66 7.26 -2.53 17.94
N ASN A 67 7.86 -2.79 19.11
CA ASN A 67 9.31 -2.93 19.28
C ASN A 67 10.10 -1.76 18.68
N SER A 68 9.63 -0.53 18.94
CA SER A 68 10.27 0.68 18.44
C SER A 68 11.74 0.78 18.85
N ASN A 69 12.59 1.24 17.94
CA ASN A 69 14.00 1.49 18.17
C ASN A 69 14.48 2.71 17.35
N GLU A 70 15.77 3.00 17.31
CA GLU A 70 16.34 4.15 16.59
C GLU A 70 15.99 4.19 15.09
N CYS A 71 15.77 3.04 14.44
CA CYS A 71 15.37 2.99 13.05
C CYS A 71 13.94 3.52 12.83
N THR A 72 13.08 3.43 13.84
CA THR A 72 11.69 3.91 13.78
C THR A 72 11.62 5.39 13.44
N ASP A 73 12.37 6.22 14.15
CA ASP A 73 12.38 7.66 13.91
C ASP A 73 12.91 8.02 12.55
N ARG A 74 14.01 7.41 12.14
CA ARG A 74 14.66 7.67 10.85
C ARG A 74 13.75 7.27 9.69
N ILE A 75 13.17 6.07 9.71
CA ILE A 75 12.38 5.54 8.59
C ILE A 75 10.99 6.16 8.59
N PHE A 76 10.24 6.04 9.68
CA PHE A 76 8.82 6.36 9.66
C PHE A 76 8.53 7.85 9.90
N ARG A 77 9.25 8.52 10.80
CA ARG A 77 9.00 9.93 11.09
C ARG A 77 9.74 10.87 10.14
N GLN A 78 11.02 10.66 9.89
CA GLN A 78 11.82 11.58 9.06
C GLN A 78 11.64 11.30 7.57
N MET A 79 11.77 10.04 7.13
CA MET A 79 11.72 9.69 5.72
C MET A 79 10.27 9.60 5.20
N LEU A 80 9.38 8.89 5.91
CA LEU A 80 7.99 8.67 5.49
C LEU A 80 7.00 9.71 6.03
N ASN A 81 7.48 10.69 6.81
CA ASN A 81 6.68 11.80 7.36
C ASN A 81 5.45 11.36 8.17
N VAL A 82 5.55 10.26 8.91
CA VAL A 82 4.47 9.75 9.76
C VAL A 82 4.57 10.37 11.15
N HIS A 83 3.99 11.56 11.34
CA HIS A 83 4.15 12.34 12.59
C HIS A 83 3.37 11.79 13.79
N ASN A 84 2.21 11.17 13.57
CA ASN A 84 1.32 10.68 14.65
C ASN A 84 1.52 9.19 14.93
N LEU A 85 2.74 8.70 14.82
CA LEU A 85 3.07 7.30 15.08
C LEU A 85 3.06 7.05 16.59
N ARG A 86 2.10 6.26 17.05
CA ARG A 86 2.07 5.75 18.43
C ARG A 86 3.09 4.62 18.54
N GLU A 87 3.76 4.58 19.70
CA GLU A 87 4.64 3.48 20.06
C GLU A 87 4.00 2.75 21.24
N ASP A 88 3.67 1.50 21.04
CA ASP A 88 3.01 0.70 22.06
C ASP A 88 3.42 -0.77 21.91
N ASN A 89 3.93 -1.34 22.97
CA ASN A 89 4.24 -2.76 23.05
C ASN A 89 3.05 -3.59 23.58
N GLN A 90 1.93 -2.92 23.91
CA GLN A 90 0.69 -3.59 24.32
C GLN A 90 -0.29 -3.60 23.13
N LEU A 91 -0.22 -4.64 22.31
CA LEU A 91 -1.01 -4.76 21.09
C LEU A 91 -2.44 -5.28 21.32
N ASP A 92 -2.85 -5.58 22.56
CA ASP A 92 -4.11 -6.26 22.85
C ASP A 92 -5.35 -5.56 22.26
N SER A 93 -5.40 -4.24 22.33
CA SER A 93 -6.50 -3.44 21.77
C SER A 93 -6.48 -3.42 20.24
N LEU A 94 -5.29 -3.34 19.65
CA LEU A 94 -5.10 -3.29 18.21
C LEU A 94 -5.36 -4.67 17.57
N LEU A 95 -4.89 -5.75 18.19
CA LEU A 95 -5.07 -7.12 17.71
C LEU A 95 -6.55 -7.61 17.78
N ARG A 96 -7.43 -6.89 18.44
CA ARG A 96 -8.89 -7.11 18.37
C ARG A 96 -9.51 -6.54 17.09
N GLN A 97 -8.79 -5.69 16.38
CA GLN A 97 -9.21 -5.14 15.09
C GLN A 97 -8.77 -6.08 13.95
N ARG A 98 -9.30 -5.84 12.76
CA ARG A 98 -8.76 -6.42 11.53
C ARG A 98 -7.42 -5.75 11.24
N ILE A 99 -6.34 -6.53 11.14
CA ILE A 99 -5.02 -6.04 10.79
C ILE A 99 -4.87 -6.08 9.28
N LEU A 100 -4.56 -4.95 8.68
CA LEU A 100 -4.56 -4.72 7.24
C LEU A 100 -3.17 -4.78 6.64
N GLN A 101 -2.16 -4.31 7.39
CA GLN A 101 -0.78 -4.29 6.95
C GLN A 101 0.15 -4.42 8.15
N LEU A 102 1.25 -5.11 7.94
CA LEU A 102 2.41 -5.12 8.82
C LEU A 102 3.61 -4.61 8.03
N THR A 103 4.39 -3.71 8.62
CA THR A 103 5.63 -3.21 8.00
C THR A 103 6.80 -3.47 8.95
N PRO A 104 7.35 -4.69 8.97
CA PRO A 104 8.56 -5.01 9.71
C PRO A 104 9.78 -4.35 9.08
N VAL A 105 10.66 -3.79 9.92
CA VAL A 105 11.97 -3.30 9.52
C VAL A 105 12.94 -4.48 9.50
N ILE A 106 13.06 -5.10 8.36
CA ILE A 106 13.81 -6.35 8.14
C ILE A 106 14.58 -6.30 6.82
N THR A 107 15.67 -7.01 6.75
CA THR A 107 16.42 -7.26 5.54
C THR A 107 15.68 -8.21 4.59
N GLU A 108 16.11 -8.29 3.34
CA GLU A 108 15.56 -9.24 2.36
C GLU A 108 15.77 -10.71 2.79
N ASP A 109 16.88 -11.02 3.46
CA ASP A 109 17.16 -12.38 3.92
C ASP A 109 16.29 -12.76 5.13
N GLU A 110 16.02 -11.83 6.03
CA GLU A 110 15.05 -12.03 7.12
C GLU A 110 13.63 -12.19 6.57
N GLU A 111 13.24 -11.40 5.58
CA GLU A 111 11.96 -11.57 4.88
C GLU A 111 11.81 -12.98 4.30
N LYS A 112 12.83 -13.48 3.58
CA LYS A 112 12.84 -14.85 3.04
C LYS A 112 12.71 -15.93 4.11
N GLN A 113 13.23 -15.67 5.31
CA GLN A 113 13.10 -16.59 6.45
C GLN A 113 11.69 -16.59 7.05
N ILE A 114 11.04 -15.43 7.12
CA ILE A 114 9.75 -15.24 7.80
C ILE A 114 8.58 -15.63 6.89
N MET A 115 8.60 -15.22 5.62
CA MET A 115 7.47 -15.38 4.70
C MET A 115 6.93 -16.81 4.54
N PRO A 116 7.71 -17.88 4.57
CA PRO A 116 7.20 -19.26 4.51
C PRO A 116 6.22 -19.64 5.63
N PHE A 117 6.27 -18.92 6.75
CA PHE A 117 5.37 -19.14 7.91
C PHE A 117 4.09 -18.30 7.85
N LEU A 118 3.99 -17.34 6.93
CA LEU A 118 2.89 -16.38 6.84
C LEU A 118 1.85 -16.82 5.79
N LYS A 119 1.19 -17.94 6.04
CA LYS A 119 0.15 -18.45 5.13
C LYS A 119 -0.95 -17.42 4.89
N GLY A 120 -1.34 -17.24 3.63
CA GLY A 120 -2.37 -16.28 3.23
C GLY A 120 -1.91 -14.82 3.23
N SER A 121 -0.60 -14.59 3.34
CA SER A 121 0.00 -13.27 3.26
C SER A 121 1.01 -13.17 2.12
N ALA A 122 1.23 -11.96 1.64
CA ALA A 122 2.23 -11.62 0.64
C ALA A 122 3.04 -10.42 1.10
N SER A 123 4.31 -10.35 0.70
CA SER A 123 5.17 -9.19 0.96
C SER A 123 5.39 -8.39 -0.31
N CYS A 124 5.55 -7.08 -0.13
CA CYS A 124 6.00 -6.14 -1.16
C CYS A 124 7.10 -5.27 -0.60
N ARG A 125 8.30 -5.38 -1.14
CA ARG A 125 9.45 -4.58 -0.77
C ARG A 125 9.65 -3.47 -1.79
N TRP A 126 9.51 -2.23 -1.35
CA TRP A 126 9.79 -1.04 -2.16
C TRP A 126 10.91 -0.18 -1.58
N TYR A 127 11.38 -0.52 -0.39
CA TYR A 127 12.53 0.09 0.26
C TYR A 127 13.46 -0.99 0.85
N PRO A 128 14.79 -0.83 0.81
CA PRO A 128 15.72 -1.88 1.22
C PRO A 128 15.59 -2.35 2.67
N GLU A 129 15.15 -1.47 3.58
CA GLU A 129 15.15 -1.74 5.02
C GLU A 129 13.84 -2.30 5.57
N PHE A 130 12.76 -2.33 4.79
CA PHE A 130 11.49 -2.88 5.25
C PHE A 130 10.67 -3.52 4.11
N ALA A 131 9.69 -4.30 4.48
CA ALA A 131 8.70 -4.85 3.56
C ALA A 131 7.29 -4.62 4.10
N ASP A 132 6.34 -4.34 3.21
CA ASP A 132 4.93 -4.34 3.54
C ASP A 132 4.37 -5.75 3.40
N ILE A 133 3.76 -6.28 4.46
CA ILE A 133 3.08 -7.57 4.47
C ILE A 133 1.58 -7.30 4.53
N THR A 134 0.84 -7.85 3.57
CA THR A 134 -0.62 -7.76 3.47
C THR A 134 -1.21 -9.15 3.22
N ALA A 135 -2.53 -9.28 3.21
CA ALA A 135 -3.15 -10.52 2.76
C ALA A 135 -2.84 -10.77 1.27
N THR A 136 -2.70 -12.02 0.86
CA THR A 136 -2.33 -12.40 -0.53
C THR A 136 -3.26 -11.77 -1.58
N ASN A 137 -4.55 -11.60 -1.26
CA ASN A 137 -5.52 -11.00 -2.17
C ASN A 137 -5.62 -9.47 -2.05
N ALA A 138 -4.91 -8.86 -1.10
CA ALA A 138 -4.84 -7.42 -0.94
C ALA A 138 -3.78 -6.87 -1.91
N ASN A 139 -4.21 -6.33 -3.02
CA ASN A 139 -3.37 -5.61 -3.99
C ASN A 139 -4.16 -4.47 -4.63
N LYS A 140 -3.46 -3.45 -5.12
CA LYS A 140 -4.09 -2.24 -5.66
C LYS A 140 -5.05 -2.53 -6.84
N GLY A 141 -4.74 -3.55 -7.65
CA GLY A 141 -5.60 -3.94 -8.76
C GLY A 141 -6.92 -4.58 -8.31
N ASN A 142 -6.93 -5.36 -7.23
CA ASN A 142 -8.18 -5.85 -6.64
C ASN A 142 -8.97 -4.69 -6.03
N GLY A 143 -8.29 -3.76 -5.36
CA GLY A 143 -8.92 -2.54 -4.86
C GLY A 143 -9.59 -1.71 -5.96
N LEU A 144 -8.95 -1.57 -7.13
CA LEU A 144 -9.56 -0.93 -8.30
C LEU A 144 -10.86 -1.64 -8.71
N LEU A 145 -10.83 -2.98 -8.83
CA LEU A 145 -12.02 -3.74 -9.21
C LEU A 145 -13.16 -3.61 -8.21
N ASP A 146 -12.86 -3.49 -6.92
CA ASP A 146 -13.87 -3.27 -5.89
C ASP A 146 -14.49 -1.88 -5.99
N ILE A 147 -13.67 -0.83 -6.16
CA ILE A 147 -14.14 0.57 -6.34
C ILE A 147 -15.02 0.69 -7.59
N ILE A 148 -14.54 0.25 -8.77
CA ILE A 148 -15.32 0.41 -10.01
C ILE A 148 -16.63 -0.37 -9.98
N ARG A 149 -16.65 -1.54 -9.35
CA ARG A 149 -17.91 -2.30 -9.16
C ARG A 149 -18.90 -1.54 -8.28
N TYR A 150 -18.42 -0.91 -7.24
CA TYR A 150 -19.23 -0.09 -6.34
C TYR A 150 -19.79 1.14 -7.06
N GLU A 151 -18.94 1.84 -7.83
CA GLU A 151 -19.32 3.06 -8.55
C GLU A 151 -20.09 2.77 -9.86
N GLY A 152 -20.17 1.51 -10.28
CA GLY A 152 -20.84 1.13 -11.56
C GLY A 152 -20.10 1.56 -12.81
N ILE A 153 -18.76 1.66 -12.73
CA ILE A 153 -17.86 2.08 -13.82
C ILE A 153 -17.32 0.84 -14.54
N GLY A 154 -17.23 0.88 -15.87
CA GLY A 154 -16.56 -0.14 -16.67
C GLY A 154 -15.04 -0.10 -16.51
N ILE A 155 -14.38 -1.25 -16.62
CA ILE A 155 -12.91 -1.30 -16.51
C ILE A 155 -12.24 -0.47 -17.61
N GLU A 156 -12.83 -0.45 -18.80
CA GLU A 156 -12.40 0.32 -19.97
C GLU A 156 -12.45 1.84 -19.77
N GLU A 157 -13.19 2.30 -18.77
CA GLU A 157 -13.29 3.71 -18.39
C GLU A 157 -12.25 4.13 -17.36
N THR A 158 -11.31 3.23 -17.00
CA THR A 158 -10.32 3.47 -15.96
C THR A 158 -8.94 3.75 -16.54
N MET A 159 -8.22 4.66 -15.91
CA MET A 159 -6.80 4.90 -16.14
C MET A 159 -6.05 4.85 -14.81
N ALA A 160 -4.96 4.09 -14.76
CA ALA A 160 -4.13 3.98 -13.56
C ALA A 160 -2.72 4.51 -13.83
N PHE A 161 -2.13 5.15 -12.83
CA PHE A 161 -0.75 5.63 -12.84
C PHE A 161 0.03 4.94 -11.72
N GLY A 162 1.30 4.60 -11.99
CA GLY A 162 2.15 3.95 -10.98
C GLY A 162 3.64 4.09 -11.27
N ASP A 163 4.46 3.91 -10.23
CA ASP A 163 5.92 3.97 -10.31
C ASP A 163 6.61 2.83 -9.53
N GLY A 164 5.92 2.18 -8.61
CA GLY A 164 6.42 1.12 -7.74
C GLY A 164 5.99 -0.29 -8.14
N GLY A 165 6.66 -1.30 -7.58
CA GLY A 165 6.31 -2.71 -7.82
C GLY A 165 4.90 -3.09 -7.33
N ASN A 166 4.39 -2.42 -6.29
CA ASN A 166 3.03 -2.60 -5.79
C ASN A 166 1.94 -2.03 -6.73
N ASP A 167 2.32 -1.23 -7.74
CA ASP A 167 1.41 -0.69 -8.74
C ASP A 167 1.21 -1.62 -9.94
N ILE A 168 2.03 -2.65 -10.12
CA ILE A 168 1.92 -3.58 -11.25
C ILE A 168 0.50 -4.11 -11.38
N SER A 169 -0.12 -4.49 -10.28
CA SER A 169 -1.46 -5.08 -10.28
C SER A 169 -2.55 -4.11 -10.74
N ILE A 170 -2.46 -2.83 -10.39
CA ILE A 170 -3.46 -1.84 -10.82
C ILE A 170 -3.21 -1.40 -12.26
N ILE A 171 -1.95 -1.25 -12.67
CA ILE A 171 -1.55 -0.94 -14.05
C ILE A 171 -2.04 -2.01 -15.02
N GLN A 172 -1.88 -3.30 -14.67
CA GLN A 172 -2.32 -4.41 -15.50
C GLN A 172 -3.84 -4.59 -15.58
N LYS A 173 -4.59 -4.09 -14.58
CA LYS A 173 -6.04 -4.27 -14.51
C LYS A 173 -6.84 -3.09 -15.02
N ALA A 174 -6.28 -1.89 -14.99
CA ALA A 174 -6.95 -0.72 -15.52
C ALA A 174 -7.17 -0.84 -17.04
N GLY A 175 -8.17 -0.13 -17.57
CA GLY A 175 -8.40 -0.01 -18.99
C GLY A 175 -7.21 0.63 -19.72
N ILE A 176 -6.53 1.58 -19.04
CA ILE A 176 -5.25 2.15 -19.49
C ILE A 176 -4.30 2.18 -18.30
N GLY A 177 -3.22 1.42 -18.38
CA GLY A 177 -2.15 1.40 -17.40
C GLY A 177 -0.98 2.30 -17.82
N VAL A 178 -0.65 3.29 -17.00
CA VAL A 178 0.42 4.28 -17.30
C VAL A 178 1.54 4.16 -16.27
N ALA A 179 2.74 3.79 -16.72
CA ALA A 179 3.93 3.81 -15.89
C ALA A 179 4.57 5.20 -15.91
N MET A 180 4.98 5.69 -14.74
CA MET A 180 5.75 6.94 -14.62
C MET A 180 7.17 6.74 -15.18
N GLY A 181 7.78 7.79 -15.70
CA GLY A 181 9.12 7.70 -16.31
C GLY A 181 10.23 7.28 -15.34
N ASN A 182 10.06 7.53 -14.04
CA ASN A 182 10.95 7.05 -12.97
C ASN A 182 10.62 5.63 -12.48
N ALA A 183 9.58 4.97 -13.02
CA ALA A 183 9.21 3.61 -12.65
C ALA A 183 10.31 2.60 -12.98
N ASN A 184 10.32 1.48 -12.26
CA ASN A 184 11.22 0.38 -12.57
C ASN A 184 10.87 -0.28 -13.92
N GLU A 185 11.84 -0.98 -14.52
CA GLU A 185 11.68 -1.58 -15.85
C GLU A 185 10.59 -2.67 -15.92
N ILE A 186 10.28 -3.34 -14.81
CA ILE A 186 9.21 -4.36 -14.76
C ILE A 186 7.85 -3.69 -14.90
N LEU A 187 7.64 -2.58 -14.18
CA LEU A 187 6.40 -1.82 -14.27
C LEU A 187 6.22 -1.19 -15.65
N LYS A 188 7.28 -0.58 -16.20
CA LYS A 188 7.25 0.00 -17.57
C LYS A 188 6.86 -1.02 -18.62
N LYS A 189 7.35 -2.25 -18.52
CA LYS A 189 6.97 -3.35 -19.41
C LYS A 189 5.55 -3.86 -19.24
N SER A 190 4.95 -3.60 -18.08
CA SER A 190 3.58 -4.02 -17.76
C SER A 190 2.53 -2.97 -18.11
N ALA A 191 2.94 -1.76 -18.49
CA ALA A 191 2.07 -0.63 -18.77
C ALA A 191 1.78 -0.50 -20.27
N ASP A 192 0.61 0.05 -20.60
CA ASP A 192 0.22 0.40 -21.97
C ASP A 192 0.98 1.64 -22.46
N TYR A 193 1.34 2.52 -21.56
CA TYR A 193 2.05 3.75 -21.87
C TYR A 193 3.06 4.10 -20.78
N VAL A 194 4.20 4.63 -21.19
CA VAL A 194 5.21 5.17 -20.28
C VAL A 194 5.25 6.69 -20.45
N THR A 195 4.78 7.40 -19.44
CA THR A 195 4.90 8.86 -19.41
C THR A 195 6.30 9.24 -18.95
N SER A 196 6.62 10.49 -19.06
CA SER A 196 7.91 10.97 -18.63
C SER A 196 8.00 11.06 -17.08
N SER A 197 9.13 11.46 -16.38
CA SER A 197 9.28 11.41 -14.91
C SER A 197 8.50 12.50 -14.15
N VAL A 198 8.36 12.39 -12.83
CA VAL A 198 7.49 13.20 -11.94
C VAL A 198 7.66 14.73 -12.07
N ASP A 199 8.84 15.19 -12.50
CA ASP A 199 9.23 16.60 -12.46
C ASP A 199 8.68 17.51 -13.60
N ASP A 200 7.85 16.97 -14.53
CA ASP A 200 7.42 17.68 -15.74
C ASP A 200 5.89 17.58 -16.06
N ASP A 201 4.99 17.71 -15.13
CA ASP A 201 3.51 17.74 -15.33
C ASP A 201 2.92 16.57 -16.16
N ARG A 202 3.29 15.38 -15.88
CA ARG A 202 3.20 14.24 -16.81
C ARG A 202 1.97 13.35 -16.65
N VAL A 203 1.28 13.43 -15.52
CA VAL A 203 -0.09 12.91 -15.41
C VAL A 203 -0.96 13.69 -16.40
N SER A 204 -0.86 15.03 -16.44
CA SER A 204 -1.61 15.85 -17.39
C SER A 204 -1.29 15.53 -18.85
N LYS A 205 -0.01 15.26 -19.20
CA LYS A 205 0.35 14.86 -20.58
C LYS A 205 -0.27 13.52 -21.01
N ALA A 206 -0.31 12.53 -20.13
CA ALA A 206 -0.99 11.26 -20.43
C ALA A 206 -2.51 11.46 -20.55
N LEU A 207 -3.12 12.26 -19.66
CA LEU A 207 -4.52 12.61 -19.76
C LEU A 207 -4.83 13.39 -21.06
N GLU A 208 -4.01 14.35 -21.44
CA GLU A 208 -4.12 15.05 -22.73
C GLU A 208 -4.05 14.11 -23.92
N TYR A 209 -3.13 13.12 -23.87
CA TYR A 209 -2.95 12.17 -24.95
C TYR A 209 -4.13 11.23 -25.12
N PHE A 210 -4.68 10.69 -24.02
CA PHE A 210 -5.73 9.67 -24.08
C PHE A 210 -7.16 10.22 -24.02
N ILE A 211 -7.36 11.37 -23.36
CA ILE A 211 -8.70 11.89 -23.05
C ILE A 211 -9.02 13.16 -23.86
N PHE A 212 -8.07 14.09 -23.98
CA PHE A 212 -8.37 15.40 -24.57
C PHE A 212 -7.92 15.57 -26.03
N LYS A 213 -7.21 14.61 -26.61
CA LYS A 213 -6.83 14.61 -28.03
C LYS A 213 -7.65 13.66 -28.90
N ALA A 214 -8.74 13.10 -28.36
CA ALA A 214 -9.67 12.28 -29.11
C ALA A 214 -10.65 13.14 -29.90
#